data_5c78b9224b62caa616f046825b27c32e
#
_entry.id   5c78b9224b62caa616f046825b27c32e
#
_cell.length_a   1.000
_cell.length_b   1.000
_cell.length_c   1.000
_cell.angle_alpha   90.00
_cell.angle_beta   90.00
_cell.angle_gamma   90.00
#
_symmetry.space_group_name_H-M   'P 1'
#
loop_
_entity.id
_entity.type
_entity.pdbx_description
1 polymer ?
#
loop_
_entity_poly.entity_id
_entity_poly.type
_entity_poly.pdbx_seq_one_letter_code
_entity_poly.pdbx_strand_id
1 'polypeptide(L)'
;VNMLFANPSDEFESSVELEVGDYDHRKIKAMVNAPISDSLSLRIAGLMLERNGFSENLFPGREGEDLDGRDITSWRFTLRGEISDNTSAKLTYWNFEEDDNRSRIGRQMCKSTEVPSYGCHPSEFGRGGPAGSSTFGGDVSAIAGLMTWSPLDYMNKIPRNQAARSTYQNMDPVYKASEDGYLLNIETEALENFTIRANVLYHETSVFSQQDYN
;
A
#
# COMPACT_ATOMS: atom_id res chain seq x y z
N VAL A 1 -15.88 4.49 1.93
CA VAL A 1 -15.77 3.36 0.99
C VAL A 1 -16.37 2.15 1.67
N ASN A 2 -17.29 1.46 1.02
CA ASN A 2 -17.87 0.21 1.51
C ASN A 2 -17.29 -0.93 0.67
N MET A 3 -16.54 -1.84 1.28
CA MET A 3 -15.99 -3.01 0.62
C MET A 3 -16.86 -4.23 0.92
N LEU A 4 -17.45 -4.80 -0.11
CA LEU A 4 -18.22 -6.02 -0.02
C LEU A 4 -17.39 -7.18 -0.56
N PHE A 5 -17.15 -8.18 0.25
CA PHE A 5 -16.49 -9.40 -0.16
C PHE A 5 -17.47 -10.32 -0.90
N ALA A 6 -16.98 -10.99 -1.95
CA ALA A 6 -17.76 -12.03 -2.61
C ALA A 6 -18.06 -13.17 -1.64
N ASN A 7 -19.30 -13.61 -1.61
CA ASN A 7 -19.73 -14.77 -0.81
C ASN A 7 -19.32 -16.07 -1.49
N PRO A 8 -19.12 -17.15 -0.74
CA PRO A 8 -19.16 -18.51 -1.30
C PRO A 8 -20.48 -18.78 -1.98
N SER A 9 -20.43 -19.53 -3.09
CA SER A 9 -21.58 -20.02 -3.85
C SER A 9 -21.70 -21.54 -3.76
N ASP A 10 -22.84 -22.07 -4.21
CA ASP A 10 -23.11 -23.51 -4.21
C ASP A 10 -22.56 -24.21 -5.46
N GLU A 11 -21.84 -23.46 -6.31
CA GLU A 11 -21.22 -24.02 -7.51
C GLU A 11 -19.69 -23.97 -7.37
N PHE A 12 -19.01 -24.95 -7.96
CA PHE A 12 -17.54 -24.92 -8.05
C PHE A 12 -17.09 -23.85 -9.06
N GLU A 13 -16.29 -22.91 -8.58
CA GLU A 13 -15.70 -21.87 -9.40
C GLU A 13 -14.20 -21.80 -9.13
N SER A 14 -13.42 -21.50 -10.15
CA SER A 14 -12.01 -21.19 -9.97
C SER A 14 -11.55 -20.16 -10.99
N SER A 15 -10.60 -19.33 -10.59
CA SER A 15 -9.96 -18.40 -11.49
C SER A 15 -8.51 -18.18 -11.11
N VAL A 16 -7.68 -17.95 -12.13
CA VAL A 16 -6.30 -17.51 -11.99
C VAL A 16 -6.08 -16.35 -12.94
N GLU A 17 -5.55 -15.25 -12.44
CA GLU A 17 -5.13 -14.09 -13.19
C GLU A 17 -3.63 -13.93 -13.03
N LEU A 18 -2.90 -13.86 -14.14
CA LEU A 18 -1.47 -13.62 -14.18
C LEU A 18 -1.21 -12.31 -14.91
N GLU A 19 -0.43 -11.43 -14.33
CA GLU A 19 -0.04 -10.16 -14.90
C GLU A 19 1.48 -10.04 -14.83
N VAL A 20 2.10 -9.68 -15.94
CA VAL A 20 3.54 -9.40 -16.05
C VAL A 20 3.73 -8.07 -16.75
N GLY A 21 4.76 -7.33 -16.39
CA GLY A 21 4.99 -6.00 -16.93
C GLY A 21 6.42 -5.51 -16.70
N ASP A 22 6.63 -4.25 -16.99
CA ASP A 22 7.90 -3.58 -16.77
C ASP A 22 8.29 -3.56 -15.28
N TYR A 23 9.56 -3.38 -14.99
CA TYR A 23 10.12 -3.42 -13.64
C TYR A 23 9.96 -4.76 -12.95
N ASP A 24 10.07 -5.87 -13.70
CA ASP A 24 9.84 -7.22 -13.19
C ASP A 24 8.48 -7.40 -12.49
N HIS A 25 7.50 -6.61 -12.92
CA HIS A 25 6.16 -6.71 -12.36
C HIS A 25 5.58 -8.10 -12.58
N ARG A 26 5.18 -8.72 -11.49
CA ARG A 26 4.52 -10.03 -11.44
C ARG A 26 3.36 -9.94 -10.47
N LYS A 27 2.20 -10.30 -10.94
CA LYS A 27 1.01 -10.35 -10.09
C LYS A 27 0.24 -11.62 -10.38
N ILE A 28 -0.10 -12.32 -9.32
CA ILE A 28 -0.89 -13.54 -9.35
C ILE A 28 -2.10 -13.31 -8.47
N LYS A 29 -3.27 -13.49 -9.04
CA LYS A 29 -4.49 -13.64 -8.26
C LYS A 29 -5.07 -15.00 -8.52
N ALA A 30 -5.48 -15.68 -7.47
CA ALA A 30 -6.15 -16.98 -7.60
C ALA A 30 -7.38 -17.01 -6.68
N MET A 31 -8.39 -17.71 -7.14
CA MET A 31 -9.60 -17.95 -6.38
C MET A 31 -10.14 -19.34 -6.67
N VAL A 32 -10.60 -19.98 -5.60
CA VAL A 32 -11.38 -21.23 -5.68
C VAL A 32 -12.60 -21.08 -4.78
N ASN A 33 -13.74 -21.42 -5.31
CA ASN A 33 -14.99 -21.61 -4.59
C ASN A 33 -15.38 -23.08 -4.68
N ALA A 34 -15.61 -23.70 -3.55
CA ALA A 34 -15.95 -25.12 -3.47
C ALA A 34 -17.17 -25.35 -2.56
N PRO A 35 -18.27 -25.87 -3.06
CA PRO A 35 -19.33 -26.45 -2.23
C PRO A 35 -18.75 -27.69 -1.56
N ILE A 36 -18.78 -27.75 -0.23
CA ILE A 36 -18.32 -28.88 0.56
C ILE A 36 -19.47 -29.86 0.79
N SER A 37 -20.65 -29.29 0.99
CA SER A 37 -21.92 -30.03 1.09
C SER A 37 -23.07 -29.13 0.64
N ASP A 38 -24.30 -29.65 0.65
CA ASP A 38 -25.52 -28.88 0.32
C ASP A 38 -25.73 -27.66 1.23
N SER A 39 -25.13 -27.66 2.42
CA SER A 39 -25.27 -26.60 3.41
C SER A 39 -23.96 -25.86 3.73
N LEU A 40 -22.82 -26.19 3.11
CA LEU A 40 -21.53 -25.65 3.45
C LEU A 40 -20.71 -25.35 2.21
N SER A 41 -20.29 -24.10 2.05
CA SER A 41 -19.45 -23.63 0.94
C SER A 41 -18.22 -22.90 1.44
N LEU A 42 -17.09 -23.09 0.76
CA LEU A 42 -15.80 -22.46 1.05
C LEU A 42 -15.33 -21.65 -0.15
N ARG A 43 -14.85 -20.45 0.10
CA ARG A 43 -14.15 -19.64 -0.90
C ARG A 43 -12.78 -19.22 -0.38
N ILE A 44 -11.75 -19.49 -1.17
CA ILE A 44 -10.37 -19.09 -0.91
C ILE A 44 -9.95 -18.15 -2.03
N ALA A 45 -9.34 -17.03 -1.67
CA ALA A 45 -8.77 -16.11 -2.63
C ALA A 45 -7.39 -15.64 -2.15
N GLY A 46 -6.47 -15.47 -3.09
CA GLY A 46 -5.11 -15.01 -2.81
C GLY A 46 -4.61 -14.02 -3.84
N LEU A 47 -3.71 -13.16 -3.41
CA LEU A 47 -2.97 -12.18 -4.21
C LEU A 47 -1.51 -12.24 -3.82
N MET A 48 -0.63 -12.29 -4.81
CA MET A 48 0.80 -12.01 -4.70
C MET A 48 1.14 -10.95 -5.74
N LEU A 49 1.87 -9.92 -5.36
CA LEU A 49 2.33 -8.86 -6.23
C LEU A 49 3.75 -8.50 -5.87
N GLU A 50 4.65 -8.66 -6.84
CA GLU A 50 6.03 -8.21 -6.77
C GLU A 50 6.30 -7.23 -7.90
N ARG A 51 7.09 -6.21 -7.64
CA ARG A 51 7.56 -5.28 -8.65
C ARG A 51 8.78 -4.54 -8.13
N ASN A 52 9.83 -4.46 -8.94
CA ASN A 52 10.99 -3.60 -8.66
C ASN A 52 10.59 -2.13 -8.60
N GLY A 53 11.42 -1.31 -7.97
CA GLY A 53 11.25 0.13 -7.93
C GLY A 53 11.30 0.75 -9.32
N PHE A 54 10.67 1.91 -9.46
CA PHE A 54 10.71 2.70 -10.70
C PHE A 54 11.38 4.07 -10.50
N SER A 55 11.80 4.36 -9.28
CA SER A 55 12.49 5.59 -8.91
C SER A 55 13.96 5.29 -8.66
N GLU A 56 14.84 5.98 -9.37
CA GLU A 56 16.29 5.85 -9.23
C GLU A 56 16.81 6.72 -8.08
N ASN A 57 17.65 6.15 -7.22
CA ASN A 57 18.34 6.91 -6.19
C ASN A 57 19.62 7.52 -6.78
N LEU A 58 19.78 8.83 -6.65
CA LEU A 58 20.94 9.57 -7.14
C LEU A 58 21.91 9.98 -6.02
N PHE A 59 21.72 9.46 -4.82
CA PHE A 59 22.63 9.78 -3.70
C PHE A 59 24.00 9.16 -3.93
N PRO A 60 25.13 9.91 -3.71
CA PRO A 60 26.47 9.41 -3.90
C PRO A 60 26.74 8.12 -3.11
N GLY A 61 27.14 7.06 -3.83
CA GLY A 61 27.36 5.74 -3.28
C GLY A 61 26.13 4.86 -3.20
N ARG A 62 24.99 5.35 -3.71
CA ARG A 62 23.72 4.60 -3.79
C ARG A 62 23.05 4.73 -5.15
N GLU A 63 23.82 5.17 -6.14
CA GLU A 63 23.32 5.36 -7.50
C GLU A 63 22.87 4.03 -8.08
N GLY A 64 21.71 4.03 -8.73
CA GLY A 64 21.13 2.85 -9.35
C GLY A 64 20.32 1.95 -8.42
N GLU A 65 20.15 2.33 -7.15
CA GLU A 65 19.17 1.66 -6.30
C GLU A 65 17.75 2.03 -6.74
N ASP A 66 16.94 1.01 -6.99
CA ASP A 66 15.55 1.18 -7.37
C ASP A 66 14.68 1.32 -6.13
N LEU A 67 13.93 2.41 -6.06
CA LEU A 67 12.98 2.72 -4.99
C LEU A 67 11.53 2.67 -5.50
N ASP A 68 10.59 2.60 -4.58
CA ASP A 68 9.15 2.43 -4.84
C ASP A 68 8.80 1.03 -5.39
N GLY A 69 9.52 0.02 -4.96
CA GLY A 69 9.15 -1.38 -5.15
C GLY A 69 7.83 -1.75 -4.51
N ARG A 70 7.34 -2.93 -4.80
CA ARG A 70 6.16 -3.52 -4.16
C ARG A 70 6.39 -5.00 -3.91
N ASP A 71 6.08 -5.42 -2.69
CA ASP A 71 5.98 -6.82 -2.30
C ASP A 71 4.75 -6.97 -1.42
N ILE A 72 3.72 -7.59 -1.97
CA ILE A 72 2.40 -7.70 -1.33
C ILE A 72 1.92 -9.13 -1.42
N THR A 73 1.50 -9.67 -0.29
CA THR A 73 0.81 -10.96 -0.21
C THR A 73 -0.49 -10.78 0.57
N SER A 74 -1.56 -11.40 0.09
CA SER A 74 -2.84 -11.36 0.79
C SER A 74 -3.64 -12.64 0.56
N TRP A 75 -4.29 -13.13 1.62
CA TRP A 75 -5.14 -14.29 1.59
C TRP A 75 -6.48 -14.00 2.24
N ARG A 76 -7.52 -14.64 1.73
CA ARG A 76 -8.84 -14.60 2.33
C ARG A 76 -9.52 -15.96 2.23
N PHE A 77 -10.05 -16.40 3.36
CA PHE A 77 -10.82 -17.61 3.49
C PHE A 77 -12.21 -17.22 3.95
N THR A 78 -13.21 -17.68 3.27
CA THR A 78 -14.62 -17.46 3.65
C THR A 78 -15.35 -18.79 3.66
N LEU A 79 -15.87 -19.14 4.82
CA LEU A 79 -16.72 -20.32 5.02
C LEU A 79 -18.15 -19.81 5.26
N ARG A 80 -19.10 -20.32 4.49
CA ARG A 80 -20.53 -20.04 4.66
C ARG A 80 -21.25 -21.35 4.91
N GLY A 81 -22.07 -21.37 5.95
CA GLY A 81 -22.89 -22.53 6.30
C GLY A 81 -24.34 -22.15 6.61
N GLU A 82 -25.27 -22.99 6.17
CA GLU A 82 -26.66 -22.96 6.59
C GLU A 82 -26.77 -23.84 7.85
N ILE A 83 -27.00 -23.20 9.01
CA ILE A 83 -27.06 -23.87 10.31
C ILE A 83 -28.45 -24.54 10.48
N SER A 84 -29.48 -23.90 9.95
CA SER A 84 -30.84 -24.40 9.87
C SER A 84 -31.56 -23.73 8.68
N ASP A 85 -32.80 -24.16 8.40
CA ASP A 85 -33.62 -23.59 7.31
C ASP A 85 -33.76 -22.05 7.38
N ASN A 86 -33.64 -21.49 8.56
CA ASN A 86 -33.82 -20.05 8.81
C ASN A 86 -32.56 -19.34 9.34
N THR A 87 -31.42 -20.02 9.41
CA THR A 87 -30.22 -19.46 10.03
C THR A 87 -28.99 -19.80 9.21
N SER A 88 -28.26 -18.79 8.79
CA SER A 88 -26.96 -18.92 8.14
C SER A 88 -25.85 -18.24 8.94
N ALA A 89 -24.63 -18.75 8.79
CA ALA A 89 -23.44 -18.14 9.32
C ALA A 89 -22.34 -18.06 8.27
N LYS A 90 -21.54 -17.01 8.35
CA LYS A 90 -20.38 -16.80 7.49
C LYS A 90 -19.20 -16.36 8.33
N LEU A 91 -18.12 -17.12 8.26
CA LEU A 91 -16.82 -16.76 8.85
C LEU A 91 -15.87 -16.37 7.74
N THR A 92 -15.31 -15.19 7.83
CA THR A 92 -14.26 -14.70 6.94
C THR A 92 -12.99 -14.44 7.75
N TYR A 93 -11.89 -14.99 7.30
CA TYR A 93 -10.53 -14.66 7.75
C TYR A 93 -9.79 -14.02 6.59
N TRP A 94 -9.00 -12.99 6.87
CA TRP A 94 -8.05 -12.43 5.91
C TRP A 94 -6.74 -12.09 6.56
N ASN A 95 -5.71 -12.16 5.75
CA ASN A 95 -4.37 -11.71 6.06
C ASN A 95 -3.89 -10.83 4.90
N PHE A 96 -3.11 -9.81 5.24
CA PHE A 96 -2.42 -8.95 4.29
C PHE A 96 -1.03 -8.66 4.84
N GLU A 97 -0.02 -8.76 3.98
CA GLU A 97 1.36 -8.40 4.28
C GLU A 97 1.93 -7.58 3.13
N GLU A 98 2.65 -6.53 3.48
CA GLU A 98 3.42 -5.69 2.58
C GLU A 98 4.77 -5.42 3.22
N ASP A 99 5.88 -5.71 2.49
CA ASP A 99 7.26 -5.45 2.91
C ASP A 99 8.02 -4.90 1.71
N ASP A 100 8.10 -3.59 1.59
CA ASP A 100 8.70 -2.94 0.43
C ASP A 100 9.57 -1.72 0.80
N ASN A 101 10.24 -1.18 -0.21
CA ASN A 101 11.06 0.02 -0.12
C ASN A 101 10.32 1.27 -0.64
N ARG A 102 9.02 1.31 -0.49
CA ARG A 102 8.19 2.43 -0.92
C ARG A 102 8.53 3.71 -0.16
N SER A 103 8.87 4.75 -0.90
CA SER A 103 8.99 6.08 -0.34
C SER A 103 7.66 6.83 -0.46
N ARG A 104 7.18 7.38 0.66
CA ARG A 104 6.01 8.27 0.67
C ARG A 104 6.41 9.72 0.37
N ILE A 105 7.70 9.99 0.41
CA ILE A 105 8.25 11.31 0.18
C ILE A 105 8.94 11.28 -1.19
N GLY A 106 8.33 11.95 -2.12
CA GLY A 106 8.83 12.09 -3.47
C GLY A 106 8.89 13.55 -3.87
N ARG A 107 9.55 13.82 -5.01
CA ARG A 107 9.51 15.14 -5.62
C ARG A 107 8.09 15.54 -5.95
N GLN A 108 7.67 16.66 -5.41
CA GLN A 108 6.43 17.28 -5.84
C GLN A 108 6.69 18.10 -7.11
N MET A 109 5.88 17.90 -8.12
CA MET A 109 5.85 18.78 -9.30
C MET A 109 5.05 20.03 -8.93
N CYS A 110 5.77 21.08 -8.56
CA CYS A 110 5.15 22.33 -8.20
C CYS A 110 6.12 23.51 -8.44
N LYS A 111 5.58 24.68 -8.61
CA LYS A 111 6.37 25.88 -8.71
C LYS A 111 6.83 26.33 -7.32
N SER A 112 8.10 26.65 -7.17
CA SER A 112 8.62 27.18 -5.90
C SER A 112 7.90 28.48 -5.53
N THR A 113 7.58 28.64 -4.26
CA THR A 113 7.06 29.91 -3.73
C THR A 113 8.18 30.96 -3.64
N GLU A 114 7.83 32.23 -3.57
CA GLU A 114 8.76 33.32 -3.36
C GLU A 114 9.46 33.23 -1.98
N VAL A 115 8.87 32.48 -1.05
CA VAL A 115 9.46 32.20 0.27
C VAL A 115 10.01 30.77 0.24
N PRO A 116 11.34 30.59 0.14
CA PRO A 116 11.95 29.26 0.00
C PRO A 116 11.62 28.29 1.15
N SER A 117 11.30 28.79 2.33
CA SER A 117 10.95 27.97 3.51
C SER A 117 9.56 27.34 3.44
N TYR A 118 8.68 27.81 2.57
CA TYR A 118 7.31 27.25 2.47
C TYR A 118 7.14 26.23 1.32
N GLY A 119 8.20 26.00 0.56
CA GLY A 119 8.17 25.01 -0.51
C GLY A 119 7.30 25.40 -1.69
N CYS A 120 6.58 24.45 -2.23
CA CYS A 120 5.77 24.63 -3.42
C CYS A 120 4.32 25.00 -3.09
N HIS A 121 3.75 25.88 -3.92
CA HIS A 121 2.33 26.18 -3.85
C HIS A 121 1.50 25.06 -4.51
N PRO A 122 0.55 24.43 -3.82
CA PRO A 122 -0.18 23.27 -4.34
C PRO A 122 -1.03 23.54 -5.60
N SER A 123 -1.34 24.80 -5.88
CA SER A 123 -2.15 25.22 -7.04
C SER A 123 -1.32 25.52 -8.29
N GLU A 124 0.00 25.50 -8.23
CA GLU A 124 0.86 25.79 -9.36
C GLU A 124 1.71 24.58 -9.74
N PHE A 125 1.41 23.97 -10.87
CA PHE A 125 2.19 22.88 -11.42
C PHE A 125 3.32 23.45 -12.30
N GLY A 126 4.53 23.05 -12.04
CA GLY A 126 5.70 23.39 -12.83
C GLY A 126 6.90 22.53 -12.41
N ARG A 127 7.83 22.31 -13.34
CA ARG A 127 9.13 21.73 -13.02
C ARG A 127 10.02 22.82 -12.43
N GLY A 128 9.63 23.34 -11.29
CA GLY A 128 10.49 24.15 -10.47
C GLY A 128 11.68 23.30 -9.99
N GLY A 129 12.82 23.93 -9.70
CA GLY A 129 13.90 23.27 -8.97
C GLY A 129 13.36 22.67 -7.68
N PRO A 130 14.15 21.83 -7.00
CA PRO A 130 13.76 21.31 -5.71
C PRO A 130 13.30 22.49 -4.88
N ALA A 131 12.03 22.46 -4.50
CA ALA A 131 11.59 23.39 -3.49
C ALA A 131 12.58 23.23 -2.33
N GLY A 132 13.03 24.30 -1.76
CA GLY A 132 13.76 24.26 -0.52
C GLY A 132 12.90 23.74 0.64
N SER A 133 11.98 22.89 0.30
CA SER A 133 10.90 22.36 1.13
C SER A 133 11.09 20.91 1.52
N SER A 134 12.28 20.42 1.53
CA SER A 134 12.46 19.49 2.61
C SER A 134 12.14 20.29 3.87
N THR A 135 11.23 19.82 4.66
CA THR A 135 10.76 20.47 5.89
C THR A 135 11.90 20.85 6.84
N PHE A 136 13.10 20.40 6.55
CA PHE A 136 14.36 20.69 7.24
C PHE A 136 15.39 21.44 6.39
N GLY A 137 15.27 21.46 5.08
CA GLY A 137 16.31 22.02 4.21
C GLY A 137 16.32 23.54 4.12
N GLY A 138 15.19 24.20 4.35
CA GLY A 138 15.11 25.65 4.26
C GLY A 138 15.77 26.39 5.43
N ASP A 139 15.57 25.91 6.63
CA ASP A 139 16.07 26.56 7.84
C ASP A 139 17.39 25.96 8.37
N VAL A 140 17.74 24.75 7.98
CA VAL A 140 19.00 24.10 8.36
C VAL A 140 20.19 24.74 7.65
N SER A 141 19.98 25.45 6.54
CA SER A 141 21.04 26.29 5.96
C SER A 141 21.53 27.39 6.91
N ALA A 142 20.71 27.84 7.84
CA ALA A 142 21.08 28.75 8.90
C ALA A 142 21.90 28.09 10.04
N ILE A 143 21.71 26.77 10.21
CA ILE A 143 22.42 25.93 11.18
C ILE A 143 23.64 25.23 10.52
N ALA A 144 23.80 25.34 9.20
CA ALA A 144 24.82 24.68 8.39
C ALA A 144 26.26 25.04 8.72
N GLY A 145 26.47 25.98 9.60
CA GLY A 145 27.81 26.16 10.23
C GLY A 145 28.23 24.97 11.11
N LEU A 146 27.31 24.02 11.39
CA LEU A 146 27.57 22.87 12.22
C LEU A 146 27.66 21.54 11.41
N MET A 147 27.29 21.54 10.12
CA MET A 147 27.32 20.34 9.27
C MET A 147 28.42 20.42 8.21
N THR A 148 29.17 19.34 8.05
CA THR A 148 30.33 19.27 7.14
C THR A 148 29.96 19.21 5.65
N TRP A 149 28.68 19.31 5.31
CA TRP A 149 28.16 19.32 3.94
C TRP A 149 27.12 20.44 3.80
N SER A 150 27.21 21.17 2.70
CA SER A 150 26.27 22.24 2.41
C SER A 150 25.02 21.67 1.72
N PRO A 151 23.83 21.92 2.25
CA PRO A 151 22.60 21.60 1.53
C PRO A 151 22.52 22.23 0.13
N LEU A 152 23.18 23.39 -0.06
CA LEU A 152 23.27 24.08 -1.35
C LEU A 152 24.14 23.34 -2.36
N ASP A 153 25.24 22.71 -1.95
CA ASP A 153 26.08 21.89 -2.84
C ASP A 153 25.36 20.63 -3.27
N TYR A 154 24.56 20.10 -2.37
CA TYR A 154 23.68 18.99 -2.61
C TYR A 154 22.58 19.34 -3.63
N MET A 155 21.89 20.45 -3.41
CA MET A 155 20.84 20.95 -4.30
C MET A 155 21.34 21.31 -5.69
N ASN A 156 22.58 21.74 -5.82
CA ASN A 156 23.22 22.06 -7.10
C ASN A 156 23.68 20.82 -7.87
N LYS A 157 23.89 19.70 -7.20
CA LYS A 157 24.29 18.42 -7.82
C LYS A 157 23.11 17.65 -8.39
N ILE A 158 21.88 17.95 -7.98
CA ILE A 158 20.71 17.32 -8.56
C ILE A 158 20.44 17.99 -9.91
N PRO A 159 20.60 17.30 -11.04
CA PRO A 159 20.30 17.87 -12.33
C PRO A 159 18.83 18.32 -12.39
N ARG A 160 18.62 19.61 -12.66
CA ARG A 160 17.28 20.24 -12.65
C ARG A 160 16.32 19.69 -13.71
N ASN A 161 16.83 18.95 -14.68
CA ASN A 161 16.11 18.36 -15.79
C ASN A 161 15.95 16.83 -15.70
N GLN A 162 16.40 16.23 -14.60
CA GLN A 162 16.22 14.80 -14.40
C GLN A 162 14.77 14.44 -14.07
N ALA A 163 14.44 13.25 -14.56
CA ALA A 163 13.12 12.71 -14.63
C ALA A 163 12.36 12.80 -13.29
N ALA A 164 11.06 12.89 -13.42
CA ALA A 164 10.10 12.85 -12.31
C ALA A 164 10.20 11.59 -11.41
N ARG A 165 11.10 10.66 -11.75
CA ARG A 165 11.32 9.36 -11.09
C ARG A 165 12.72 9.22 -10.49
N SER A 166 13.34 10.32 -10.07
CA SER A 166 14.61 10.25 -9.35
C SER A 166 14.45 10.81 -7.94
N THR A 167 15.12 10.19 -7.00
CA THR A 167 15.17 10.60 -5.60
C THR A 167 16.61 10.78 -5.15
N TYR A 168 16.80 11.25 -3.94
CA TYR A 168 18.12 11.47 -3.38
C TYR A 168 18.06 11.14 -1.90
N GLN A 169 18.18 9.86 -1.58
CA GLN A 169 17.99 9.34 -0.23
C GLN A 169 19.27 8.69 0.28
N ASN A 170 19.69 9.06 1.48
CA ASN A 170 20.88 8.53 2.12
C ASN A 170 20.62 7.24 2.92
N MET A 171 19.36 6.86 3.08
CA MET A 171 18.96 5.63 3.75
C MET A 171 17.87 4.90 2.96
N ASP A 172 17.78 3.59 3.15
CA ASP A 172 16.73 2.79 2.53
C ASP A 172 15.37 3.12 3.16
N PRO A 173 14.38 3.50 2.36
CA PRO A 173 13.03 3.51 2.86
C PRO A 173 12.58 2.08 3.15
N VAL A 174 11.85 1.91 4.23
CA VAL A 174 11.22 0.65 4.63
C VAL A 174 9.76 0.92 4.87
N TYR A 175 8.91 0.12 4.28
CA TYR A 175 7.51 0.12 4.56
C TYR A 175 7.01 -1.31 4.77
N LYS A 176 6.57 -1.58 6.00
CA LYS A 176 5.99 -2.87 6.38
C LYS A 176 4.60 -2.64 6.90
N ALA A 177 3.64 -3.36 6.36
CA ALA A 177 2.28 -3.34 6.84
C ALA A 177 1.76 -4.78 6.94
N SER A 178 1.09 -5.08 8.03
CA SER A 178 0.40 -6.35 8.20
C SER A 178 -1.01 -6.12 8.73
N GLU A 179 -1.91 -6.95 8.30
CA GLU A 179 -3.31 -6.93 8.72
C GLU A 179 -3.83 -8.35 8.85
N ASP A 180 -4.43 -8.66 9.98
CA ASP A 180 -5.15 -9.89 10.24
C ASP A 180 -6.56 -9.58 10.71
N GLY A 181 -7.55 -10.30 10.18
CA GLY A 181 -8.91 -10.07 10.59
C GLY A 181 -9.82 -11.29 10.50
N TYR A 182 -10.79 -11.31 11.40
CA TYR A 182 -11.85 -12.30 11.46
C TYR A 182 -13.19 -11.60 11.53
N LEU A 183 -14.10 -11.95 10.64
CA LEU A 183 -15.46 -11.46 10.63
C LEU A 183 -16.44 -12.63 10.67
N LEU A 184 -17.21 -12.71 11.74
CA LEU A 184 -18.34 -13.64 11.85
C LEU A 184 -19.64 -12.85 11.58
N ASN A 185 -20.37 -13.28 10.58
CA ASN A 185 -21.72 -12.80 10.29
C ASN A 185 -22.69 -13.93 10.58
N ILE A 186 -23.77 -13.64 11.30
CA ILE A 186 -24.88 -14.54 11.54
C ILE A 186 -26.17 -13.83 11.10
N GLU A 187 -26.98 -14.52 10.34
CA GLU A 187 -28.30 -14.05 9.93
C GLU A 187 -29.34 -15.12 10.26
N THR A 188 -30.43 -14.72 10.90
CA THR A 188 -31.50 -15.62 11.25
C THR A 188 -32.87 -14.98 11.06
N GLU A 189 -33.79 -15.73 10.50
CA GLU A 189 -35.23 -15.45 10.34
C GLU A 189 -36.12 -16.35 11.25
N ALA A 190 -35.52 -16.81 12.36
CA ALA A 190 -36.19 -17.69 13.30
C ALA A 190 -37.42 -17.08 13.99
N LEU A 191 -37.58 -15.75 13.93
CA LEU A 191 -38.74 -15.03 14.44
C LEU A 191 -39.61 -14.56 13.28
N GLU A 192 -40.93 -14.84 13.36
CA GLU A 192 -41.87 -14.34 12.36
C GLU A 192 -41.75 -12.79 12.22
N ASN A 193 -41.59 -12.35 10.97
CA ASN A 193 -41.48 -10.94 10.57
C ASN A 193 -40.18 -10.21 11.02
N PHE A 194 -39.17 -10.91 11.53
CA PHE A 194 -37.91 -10.29 11.91
C PHE A 194 -36.71 -11.03 11.33
N THR A 195 -35.81 -10.29 10.71
CA THR A 195 -34.48 -10.78 10.35
C THR A 195 -33.47 -10.18 11.36
N ILE A 196 -32.76 -11.04 12.08
CA ILE A 196 -31.69 -10.62 13.00
C ILE A 196 -30.36 -10.84 12.31
N ARG A 197 -29.52 -9.81 12.27
CA ARG A 197 -28.14 -9.86 11.78
C ARG A 197 -27.18 -9.49 12.88
N ALA A 198 -26.23 -10.38 13.16
CA ALA A 198 -25.15 -10.14 14.09
C ALA A 198 -23.82 -10.18 13.34
N ASN A 199 -22.94 -9.22 13.63
CA ASN A 199 -21.60 -9.16 13.07
C ASN A 199 -20.59 -8.99 14.20
N VAL A 200 -19.59 -9.88 14.25
CA VAL A 200 -18.47 -9.81 15.19
C VAL A 200 -17.20 -9.69 14.40
N LEU A 201 -16.48 -8.60 14.60
CA LEU A 201 -15.21 -8.30 13.93
C LEU A 201 -14.08 -8.28 14.95
N TYR A 202 -13.01 -9.03 14.66
CA TYR A 202 -11.69 -8.82 15.24
C TYR A 202 -10.73 -8.41 14.12
N HIS A 203 -9.93 -7.38 14.37
CA HIS A 203 -9.03 -6.84 13.38
C HIS A 203 -7.78 -6.28 14.07
N GLU A 204 -6.61 -6.66 13.56
CA GLU A 204 -5.31 -6.18 14.01
C GLU A 204 -4.53 -5.65 12.82
N THR A 205 -3.94 -4.47 12.97
CA THR A 205 -3.12 -3.84 11.95
C THR A 205 -1.82 -3.35 12.56
N SER A 206 -0.70 -3.63 11.90
CA SER A 206 0.61 -3.11 12.24
C SER A 206 1.20 -2.39 11.04
N VAL A 207 1.77 -1.21 11.25
CA VAL A 207 2.48 -0.47 10.21
C VAL A 207 3.80 0.05 10.76
N PHE A 208 4.88 -0.26 10.08
CA PHE A 208 6.19 0.31 10.29
C PHE A 208 6.64 1.04 9.03
N SER A 209 7.06 2.29 9.17
CA SER A 209 7.58 3.09 8.05
C SER A 209 8.82 3.84 8.49
N GLN A 210 9.88 3.71 7.70
CA GLN A 210 11.12 4.44 7.86
C GLN A 210 11.45 5.13 6.54
N GLN A 211 11.71 6.43 6.59
CA GLN A 211 11.92 7.24 5.38
C GLN A 211 12.94 8.33 5.65
N ASP A 212 13.66 8.71 4.60
CA ASP A 212 14.49 9.91 4.59
C ASP A 212 13.62 11.14 4.33
N TYR A 213 13.79 12.18 5.11
CA TYR A 213 13.04 13.44 5.01
C TYR A 213 13.82 14.54 4.29
N ASN A 214 14.89 14.20 3.60
CA ASN A 214 15.74 15.17 2.88
C ASN A 214 15.13 15.69 1.59
#